data_f53cbd3b5e46f4ad34e376c74efe08a7
#
_entry.id   f53cbd3b5e46f4ad34e376c74efe08a7
#
_cell.length_a   1.000
_cell.length_b   1.000
_cell.length_c   1.000
_cell.angle_alpha   90.00
_cell.angle_beta   90.00
_cell.angle_gamma   90.00
#
_symmetry.space_group_name_H-M   'P 1'
#
loop_
_entity.id
_entity.type
_entity.pdbx_description
1 polymer ?
#
loop_
_entity_poly.entity_id
_entity_poly.type
_entity_poly.pdbx_seq_one_letter_code
_entity_poly.pdbx_strand_id
1 'polypeptide(L)'
;MRRAPARIQQIVLGLLGLGLTLLTIAAPKPSIQPPVWQDADYPHFTPESFREYAPANAPIEFQQVNYPLLNAAIFFETNRIRALHDLPSLQHSPALEVAAEMHAHDMVIGNFFSHENPFEPYRKTPALRLAEVGITSGRRAENIADTFGIQYKSGGLLIPPKTGQPDFLYFSTREPIPPHTCNTFAAAVVDEWLHSPGHRDNILDVRFRYLGCGAYHYRRIYFHYMDCFKVVQEFASEVPEALLRPRVPR
;
A
#
# COMPACT_ATOMS: atom_id res chain seq x y z
N MET A 1 -64.24 82.27 9.05
CA MET A 1 -64.04 80.87 9.45
C MET A 1 -63.70 80.08 8.19
N ARG A 2 -62.42 79.81 7.96
CA ARG A 2 -61.98 79.01 6.79
C ARG A 2 -61.16 77.83 7.34
N ARG A 3 -61.67 76.62 7.04
CA ARG A 3 -61.03 75.35 7.42
C ARG A 3 -59.84 75.09 6.43
N ALA A 4 -58.69 74.74 6.99
CA ALA A 4 -57.53 74.28 6.24
C ALA A 4 -57.66 72.79 5.86
N PRO A 5 -57.16 72.36 4.70
CA PRO A 5 -57.21 70.96 4.28
C PRO A 5 -56.06 70.12 4.90
N ALA A 6 -56.41 68.86 5.19
CA ALA A 6 -55.51 67.86 5.71
C ALA A 6 -54.47 67.39 4.66
N ARG A 7 -53.18 67.33 5.06
CA ARG A 7 -52.10 66.73 4.25
C ARG A 7 -52.15 65.22 4.41
N ILE A 8 -52.27 64.53 3.28
CA ILE A 8 -52.08 63.07 3.19
C ILE A 8 -50.59 62.77 3.13
N GLN A 9 -50.07 62.08 4.15
CA GLN A 9 -48.70 61.53 4.09
C GLN A 9 -48.74 60.21 3.30
N GLN A 10 -47.98 60.20 2.18
CA GLN A 10 -47.68 58.95 1.45
C GLN A 10 -46.62 58.16 2.20
N ILE A 11 -46.97 56.92 2.60
CA ILE A 11 -46.04 55.94 3.14
C ILE A 11 -45.43 55.23 1.95
N VAL A 12 -44.13 55.41 1.74
CA VAL A 12 -43.34 54.65 0.78
C VAL A 12 -42.96 53.34 1.44
N LEU A 13 -43.58 52.23 1.03
CA LEU A 13 -43.14 50.88 1.36
C LEU A 13 -41.88 50.55 0.59
N GLY A 14 -40.74 50.51 1.26
CA GLY A 14 -39.48 49.96 0.71
C GLY A 14 -39.57 48.43 0.67
N LEU A 15 -39.58 47.85 -0.53
CA LEU A 15 -39.40 46.43 -0.76
C LEU A 15 -37.94 46.06 -0.56
N LEU A 16 -37.63 45.45 0.61
CA LEU A 16 -36.38 44.74 0.84
C LEU A 16 -36.37 43.44 0.03
N GLY A 17 -35.69 43.45 -1.11
CA GLY A 17 -35.43 42.24 -1.89
C GLY A 17 -34.43 41.36 -1.16
N LEU A 18 -34.90 40.26 -0.53
CA LEU A 18 -34.01 39.17 -0.07
C LEU A 18 -33.48 38.44 -1.31
N GLY A 19 -32.24 38.72 -1.66
CA GLY A 19 -31.51 37.92 -2.66
C GLY A 19 -31.22 36.54 -2.09
N LEU A 20 -31.99 35.53 -2.52
CA LEU A 20 -31.72 34.12 -2.25
C LEU A 20 -30.55 33.69 -3.11
N THR A 21 -29.33 33.72 -2.57
CA THR A 21 -28.15 33.11 -3.20
C THR A 21 -28.31 31.59 -3.13
N LEU A 22 -28.71 30.98 -4.26
CA LEU A 22 -28.68 29.53 -4.44
C LEU A 22 -27.21 29.07 -4.43
N LEU A 23 -26.76 28.53 -3.29
CA LEU A 23 -25.50 27.78 -3.22
C LEU A 23 -25.72 26.50 -4.05
N THR A 24 -25.22 26.46 -5.28
CA THR A 24 -25.12 25.23 -6.05
C THR A 24 -24.03 24.37 -5.40
N ILE A 25 -24.46 23.42 -4.55
CA ILE A 25 -23.59 22.34 -4.09
C ILE A 25 -23.34 21.47 -5.33
N ALA A 26 -22.13 21.59 -5.91
CA ALA A 26 -21.69 20.68 -6.95
C ALA A 26 -21.78 19.24 -6.41
N ALA A 27 -22.52 18.37 -7.09
CA ALA A 27 -22.55 16.96 -6.78
C ALA A 27 -21.10 16.43 -6.76
N PRO A 28 -20.71 15.61 -5.77
CA PRO A 28 -19.40 15.00 -5.77
C PRO A 28 -19.22 14.22 -7.07
N LYS A 29 -18.11 14.47 -7.79
CA LYS A 29 -17.74 13.66 -8.96
C LYS A 29 -17.76 12.19 -8.50
N PRO A 30 -18.38 11.26 -9.26
CA PRO A 30 -18.29 9.85 -8.95
C PRO A 30 -16.80 9.49 -8.86
N SER A 31 -16.36 9.07 -7.70
CA SER A 31 -15.02 8.50 -7.52
C SER A 31 -15.04 7.19 -8.31
N ILE A 32 -14.45 7.19 -9.51
CA ILE A 32 -14.12 5.94 -10.19
C ILE A 32 -13.03 5.32 -9.32
N GLN A 33 -13.42 4.37 -8.48
CA GLN A 33 -12.45 3.58 -7.74
C GLN A 33 -11.54 2.90 -8.78
N PRO A 34 -10.21 2.97 -8.61
CA PRO A 34 -9.33 2.27 -9.52
C PRO A 34 -9.71 0.78 -9.52
N PRO A 35 -9.63 0.10 -10.67
CA PRO A 35 -9.93 -1.33 -10.73
C PRO A 35 -9.11 -2.06 -9.69
N VAL A 36 -9.77 -2.94 -8.94
CA VAL A 36 -9.10 -3.78 -7.94
C VAL A 36 -8.18 -4.73 -8.68
N TRP A 37 -6.87 -4.69 -8.40
CA TRP A 37 -5.88 -5.62 -8.96
C TRP A 37 -6.24 -7.06 -8.61
N GLN A 38 -6.10 -7.98 -9.57
CA GLN A 38 -6.44 -9.39 -9.44
C GLN A 38 -5.29 -10.29 -9.91
N ASP A 39 -5.29 -11.54 -9.47
CA ASP A 39 -4.29 -12.54 -9.91
C ASP A 39 -4.24 -12.67 -11.45
N ALA A 40 -5.38 -12.50 -12.12
CA ALA A 40 -5.47 -12.56 -13.58
C ALA A 40 -4.74 -11.41 -14.29
N ASP A 41 -4.40 -10.33 -13.59
CA ASP A 41 -3.73 -9.17 -14.18
C ASP A 41 -2.22 -9.40 -14.35
N TYR A 42 -1.60 -10.23 -13.50
CA TYR A 42 -0.15 -10.44 -13.50
C TYR A 42 0.44 -10.80 -14.88
N PRO A 43 -0.16 -11.71 -15.70
CA PRO A 43 0.38 -12.06 -17.00
C PRO A 43 0.31 -10.93 -18.05
N HIS A 44 -0.46 -9.88 -17.79
CA HIS A 44 -0.69 -8.78 -18.73
C HIS A 44 0.30 -7.64 -18.57
N PHE A 45 1.20 -7.71 -17.58
CA PHE A 45 2.18 -6.69 -17.30
C PHE A 45 3.61 -7.24 -17.31
N THR A 46 4.54 -6.39 -17.73
CA THR A 46 5.97 -6.55 -17.47
C THR A 46 6.40 -5.61 -16.35
N PRO A 47 7.59 -5.77 -15.75
CA PRO A 47 8.10 -4.81 -14.78
C PRO A 47 8.09 -3.36 -15.30
N GLU A 48 8.43 -3.15 -16.57
CA GLU A 48 8.47 -1.84 -17.21
C GLU A 48 7.06 -1.24 -17.35
N SER A 49 6.11 -2.01 -17.92
CA SER A 49 4.73 -1.52 -18.11
C SER A 49 4.00 -1.31 -16.78
N PHE A 50 4.29 -2.11 -15.73
CA PHE A 50 3.73 -1.92 -14.41
C PHE A 50 4.22 -0.62 -13.75
N ARG A 51 5.46 -0.23 -13.96
CA ARG A 51 5.99 1.06 -13.45
C ARG A 51 5.25 2.27 -14.02
N GLU A 52 4.69 2.16 -15.21
CA GLU A 52 3.90 3.22 -15.86
C GLU A 52 2.40 3.11 -15.54
N TYR A 53 1.97 2.06 -14.83
CA TYR A 53 0.58 1.85 -14.47
C TYR A 53 0.10 2.93 -13.49
N ALA A 54 -0.80 3.82 -13.96
CA ALA A 54 -1.19 5.02 -13.23
C ALA A 54 -1.73 4.75 -11.80
N PRO A 55 -2.56 3.70 -11.54
CA PRO A 55 -3.00 3.40 -10.17
C PRO A 55 -1.86 3.07 -9.21
N ALA A 56 -0.77 2.42 -9.68
CA ALA A 56 0.39 2.10 -8.86
C ALA A 56 1.28 3.33 -8.57
N ASN A 57 1.04 4.44 -9.27
CA ASN A 57 1.72 5.73 -9.09
C ASN A 57 0.88 6.76 -8.33
N ALA A 58 -0.33 6.40 -7.88
CA ALA A 58 -1.09 7.21 -6.93
C ALA A 58 -0.56 7.02 -5.51
N PRO A 59 -0.61 8.07 -4.64
CA PRO A 59 -0.26 7.94 -3.24
C PRO A 59 -1.05 6.83 -2.54
N ILE A 60 -0.41 6.10 -1.63
CA ILE A 60 -1.10 5.08 -0.82
C ILE A 60 -2.05 5.76 0.17
N GLU A 61 -3.33 5.37 0.11
CA GLU A 61 -4.36 5.81 1.06
C GLU A 61 -4.37 4.86 2.27
N PHE A 62 -3.76 5.25 3.38
CA PHE A 62 -3.57 4.37 4.55
C PHE A 62 -4.85 3.88 5.21
N GLN A 63 -5.97 4.61 5.04
CA GLN A 63 -7.29 4.20 5.52
C GLN A 63 -7.94 3.13 4.65
N GLN A 64 -7.46 2.99 3.39
CA GLN A 64 -8.03 2.06 2.41
C GLN A 64 -6.93 1.54 1.47
N VAL A 65 -5.95 0.85 2.04
CA VAL A 65 -4.82 0.31 1.28
C VAL A 65 -5.29 -0.72 0.25
N ASN A 66 -4.90 -0.52 -1.01
CA ASN A 66 -5.09 -1.51 -2.06
C ASN A 66 -3.96 -2.56 -1.97
N TYR A 67 -4.13 -3.54 -1.07
CA TYR A 67 -3.12 -4.56 -0.82
C TYR A 67 -2.78 -5.39 -2.06
N PRO A 68 -3.74 -5.86 -2.89
CA PRO A 68 -3.40 -6.60 -4.10
C PRO A 68 -2.48 -5.81 -5.05
N LEU A 69 -2.72 -4.50 -5.23
CA LEU A 69 -1.89 -3.65 -6.06
C LEU A 69 -0.50 -3.40 -5.44
N LEU A 70 -0.44 -3.27 -4.12
CA LEU A 70 0.82 -3.09 -3.40
C LEU A 70 1.68 -4.35 -3.47
N ASN A 71 1.08 -5.54 -3.30
CA ASN A 71 1.75 -6.84 -3.45
C ASN A 71 2.29 -7.03 -4.87
N ALA A 72 1.48 -6.68 -5.89
CA ALA A 72 1.91 -6.69 -7.29
C ALA A 72 3.09 -5.76 -7.54
N ALA A 73 3.10 -4.56 -6.96
CA ALA A 73 4.23 -3.64 -7.11
C ALA A 73 5.54 -4.25 -6.59
N ILE A 74 5.51 -4.91 -5.42
CA ILE A 74 6.69 -5.58 -4.86
C ILE A 74 7.13 -6.74 -5.76
N PHE A 75 6.19 -7.51 -6.30
CA PHE A 75 6.46 -8.60 -7.24
C PHE A 75 7.16 -8.09 -8.51
N PHE A 76 6.61 -7.06 -9.16
CA PHE A 76 7.18 -6.52 -10.40
C PHE A 76 8.52 -5.84 -10.17
N GLU A 77 8.70 -5.12 -9.07
CA GLU A 77 9.99 -4.51 -8.73
C GLU A 77 11.06 -5.58 -8.48
N THR A 78 10.71 -6.69 -7.79
CA THR A 78 11.62 -7.82 -7.63
C THR A 78 12.06 -8.40 -8.97
N ASN A 79 11.13 -8.59 -9.90
CA ASN A 79 11.44 -9.09 -11.24
C ASN A 79 12.26 -8.08 -12.07
N ARG A 80 12.02 -6.77 -11.87
CA ARG A 80 12.87 -5.74 -12.49
C ARG A 80 14.32 -5.84 -12.00
N ILE A 81 14.53 -6.02 -10.70
CA ILE A 81 15.87 -6.23 -10.14
C ILE A 81 16.51 -7.49 -10.70
N ARG A 82 15.76 -8.59 -10.78
CA ARG A 82 16.27 -9.84 -11.36
C ARG A 82 16.70 -9.65 -12.82
N ALA A 83 15.91 -8.93 -13.61
CA ALA A 83 16.28 -8.61 -15.01
C ALA A 83 17.58 -7.80 -15.12
N LEU A 84 17.84 -6.86 -14.19
CA LEU A 84 19.11 -6.12 -14.13
C LEU A 84 20.33 -6.99 -13.79
N HIS A 85 20.09 -8.19 -13.29
CA HIS A 85 21.10 -9.21 -12.98
C HIS A 85 21.07 -10.39 -13.98
N ASP A 86 20.46 -10.21 -15.15
CA ASP A 86 20.34 -11.24 -16.20
C ASP A 86 19.68 -12.55 -15.71
N LEU A 87 18.80 -12.47 -14.71
CA LEU A 87 18.08 -13.60 -14.15
C LEU A 87 16.67 -13.73 -14.74
N PRO A 88 16.16 -14.97 -14.92
CA PRO A 88 14.80 -15.16 -15.38
C PRO A 88 13.80 -14.59 -14.37
N SER A 89 12.70 -14.03 -14.88
CA SER A 89 11.60 -13.55 -14.04
C SER A 89 10.97 -14.70 -13.24
N LEU A 90 10.59 -14.40 -12.00
CA LEU A 90 9.76 -15.25 -11.18
C LEU A 90 8.31 -15.19 -11.66
N GLN A 91 7.61 -16.31 -11.59
CA GLN A 91 6.18 -16.39 -11.87
C GLN A 91 5.39 -16.10 -10.61
N HIS A 92 4.30 -15.35 -10.73
CA HIS A 92 3.38 -15.13 -9.62
C HIS A 92 2.73 -16.45 -9.19
N SER A 93 2.65 -16.64 -7.87
CA SER A 93 1.92 -17.76 -7.26
C SER A 93 0.90 -17.24 -6.26
N PRO A 94 -0.41 -17.41 -6.54
CA PRO A 94 -1.47 -17.02 -5.60
C PRO A 94 -1.33 -17.68 -4.23
N ALA A 95 -0.84 -18.92 -4.18
CA ALA A 95 -0.64 -19.62 -2.92
C ALA A 95 0.50 -19.01 -2.09
N LEU A 96 1.63 -18.66 -2.72
CA LEU A 96 2.73 -17.94 -2.04
C LEU A 96 2.27 -16.57 -1.57
N GLU A 97 1.46 -15.87 -2.35
CA GLU A 97 0.92 -14.56 -1.96
C GLU A 97 0.04 -14.69 -0.71
N VAL A 98 -0.85 -15.69 -0.64
CA VAL A 98 -1.66 -15.95 0.56
C VAL A 98 -0.78 -16.20 1.79
N ALA A 99 0.28 -17.00 1.66
CA ALA A 99 1.20 -17.25 2.78
C ALA A 99 1.91 -15.99 3.23
N ALA A 100 2.35 -15.15 2.30
CA ALA A 100 2.99 -13.87 2.57
C ALA A 100 2.02 -12.88 3.25
N GLU A 101 0.79 -12.75 2.74
CA GLU A 101 -0.27 -11.92 3.33
C GLU A 101 -0.59 -12.34 4.76
N MET A 102 -0.77 -13.65 5.00
CA MET A 102 -1.04 -14.19 6.34
C MET A 102 0.07 -13.81 7.32
N HIS A 103 1.34 -13.97 6.93
CA HIS A 103 2.45 -13.66 7.84
C HIS A 103 2.61 -12.16 8.09
N ALA A 104 2.44 -11.33 7.07
CA ALA A 104 2.45 -9.87 7.23
C ALA A 104 1.34 -9.41 8.20
N HIS A 105 0.12 -9.95 8.05
CA HIS A 105 -1.00 -9.72 8.95
C HIS A 105 -0.70 -10.18 10.38
N ASP A 106 -0.21 -11.42 10.53
CA ASP A 106 0.10 -12.00 11.86
C ASP A 106 1.15 -11.17 12.60
N MET A 107 2.20 -10.71 11.91
CA MET A 107 3.23 -9.84 12.50
C MET A 107 2.64 -8.52 13.04
N VAL A 108 1.63 -7.96 12.36
CA VAL A 108 0.96 -6.73 12.82
C VAL A 108 0.05 -7.03 14.01
N ILE A 109 -0.86 -8.00 13.88
CA ILE A 109 -1.84 -8.30 14.93
C ILE A 109 -1.18 -8.85 16.19
N GLY A 110 -0.17 -9.69 16.03
CA GLY A 110 0.63 -10.23 17.15
C GLY A 110 1.70 -9.28 17.68
N ASN A 111 1.88 -8.11 17.04
CA ASN A 111 2.91 -7.13 17.38
C ASN A 111 4.31 -7.74 17.52
N PHE A 112 4.75 -8.52 16.52
CA PHE A 112 6.08 -9.10 16.44
C PHE A 112 6.74 -8.85 15.09
N PHE A 113 8.06 -9.08 15.02
CA PHE A 113 8.82 -9.05 13.78
C PHE A 113 9.84 -10.19 13.78
N SER A 114 9.50 -11.29 13.13
CA SER A 114 10.31 -12.51 13.08
C SER A 114 9.84 -13.42 11.96
N HIS A 115 10.72 -14.25 11.42
CA HIS A 115 10.38 -15.36 10.55
C HIS A 115 9.52 -16.43 11.24
N GLU A 116 9.61 -16.55 12.56
CA GLU A 116 8.76 -17.44 13.35
C GLU A 116 7.59 -16.69 13.97
N ASN A 117 6.36 -17.23 13.79
CA ASN A 117 5.17 -16.75 14.49
C ASN A 117 5.10 -17.41 15.88
N PRO A 118 5.24 -16.63 16.96
CA PRO A 118 5.24 -17.20 18.31
C PRO A 118 3.86 -17.61 18.82
N PHE A 119 2.78 -17.20 18.13
CA PHE A 119 1.40 -17.35 18.60
C PHE A 119 0.64 -18.46 17.87
N GLU A 120 1.05 -18.82 16.63
CA GLU A 120 0.33 -19.76 15.77
C GLU A 120 1.16 -21.00 15.46
N PRO A 121 0.99 -22.10 16.25
CA PRO A 121 1.82 -23.29 16.10
C PRO A 121 1.77 -23.94 14.71
N TYR A 122 0.59 -23.93 14.05
CA TYR A 122 0.40 -24.57 12.75
C TYR A 122 1.07 -23.84 11.59
N ARG A 123 1.36 -22.53 11.76
CA ARG A 123 2.10 -21.69 10.80
C ARG A 123 3.28 -20.96 11.43
N LYS A 124 3.86 -21.61 12.45
CA LYS A 124 4.97 -21.05 13.20
C LYS A 124 6.16 -20.70 12.32
N THR A 125 6.60 -21.60 11.46
CA THR A 125 7.76 -21.40 10.59
C THR A 125 7.34 -21.11 9.14
N PRO A 126 8.22 -20.51 8.31
CA PRO A 126 7.94 -20.35 6.87
C PRO A 126 7.53 -21.68 6.21
N ALA A 127 8.18 -22.79 6.56
CA ALA A 127 7.86 -24.10 6.02
C ALA A 127 6.44 -24.55 6.36
N LEU A 128 5.96 -24.30 7.58
CA LEU A 128 4.59 -24.63 8.00
C LEU A 128 3.56 -23.74 7.30
N ARG A 129 3.84 -22.42 7.16
CA ARG A 129 2.96 -21.50 6.41
C ARG A 129 2.78 -21.93 4.95
N LEU A 130 3.89 -22.30 4.31
CA LEU A 130 3.85 -22.79 2.93
C LEU A 130 3.13 -24.14 2.82
N ALA A 131 3.27 -25.02 3.81
CA ALA A 131 2.53 -26.29 3.85
C ALA A 131 1.02 -26.06 4.01
N GLU A 132 0.59 -25.04 4.78
CA GLU A 132 -0.83 -24.70 4.96
C GLU A 132 -1.48 -24.31 3.62
N VAL A 133 -0.74 -23.67 2.73
CA VAL A 133 -1.21 -23.32 1.37
C VAL A 133 -0.89 -24.41 0.32
N GLY A 134 -0.46 -25.61 0.75
CA GLY A 134 -0.24 -26.76 -0.12
C GLY A 134 1.14 -26.84 -0.78
N ILE A 135 2.11 -26.03 -0.37
CA ILE A 135 3.49 -26.04 -0.90
C ILE A 135 4.40 -26.76 0.10
N THR A 136 4.66 -28.04 -0.15
CA THR A 136 5.36 -28.94 0.79
C THR A 136 6.73 -29.41 0.29
N SER A 137 7.06 -29.19 -0.98
CA SER A 137 8.32 -29.63 -1.62
C SER A 137 9.11 -28.47 -2.21
N GLY A 138 10.30 -28.78 -2.69
CA GLY A 138 11.20 -27.84 -3.34
C GLY A 138 11.95 -26.89 -2.38
N ARG A 139 12.80 -26.05 -2.97
CA ARG A 139 13.50 -25.00 -2.26
C ARG A 139 12.55 -23.85 -1.94
N ARG A 140 12.62 -23.35 -0.74
CA ARG A 140 11.76 -22.26 -0.23
C ARG A 140 12.59 -21.25 0.53
N ALA A 141 12.21 -19.98 0.49
CA ALA A 141 12.83 -18.91 1.27
C ALA A 141 11.82 -17.80 1.54
N GLU A 142 12.09 -17.03 2.58
CA GLU A 142 11.27 -15.89 2.97
C GLU A 142 12.16 -14.66 3.19
N ASN A 143 11.69 -13.50 2.73
CA ASN A 143 12.19 -12.20 3.13
C ASN A 143 11.10 -11.48 3.92
N ILE A 144 11.47 -10.79 5.00
CA ILE A 144 10.56 -9.93 5.76
C ILE A 144 11.15 -8.53 5.91
N ALA A 145 10.29 -7.51 5.97
CA ALA A 145 10.67 -6.13 6.27
C ALA A 145 9.65 -5.45 7.18
N ASP A 146 10.12 -4.44 7.91
CA ASP A 146 9.31 -3.54 8.73
C ASP A 146 9.67 -2.10 8.35
N THR A 147 8.94 -1.52 7.40
CA THR A 147 9.32 -0.29 6.71
C THR A 147 8.23 0.79 6.75
N PHE A 148 8.56 1.99 6.27
CA PHE A 148 7.71 3.17 6.39
C PHE A 148 6.75 3.30 5.19
N GLY A 149 5.53 3.77 5.47
CA GLY A 149 4.53 4.07 4.44
C GLY A 149 4.73 5.43 3.77
N ILE A 150 5.55 6.31 4.37
CA ILE A 150 5.92 7.63 3.82
C ILE A 150 7.34 7.59 3.26
N GLN A 151 7.69 8.54 2.37
CA GLN A 151 9.00 8.60 1.69
C GLN A 151 10.13 9.06 2.64
N TYR A 152 10.27 8.34 3.74
CA TYR A 152 11.28 8.55 4.76
C TYR A 152 12.34 7.44 4.72
N LYS A 153 13.61 7.83 4.79
CA LYS A 153 14.72 6.88 4.92
C LYS A 153 15.18 6.80 6.38
N SER A 154 15.31 5.58 6.89
CA SER A 154 15.82 5.32 8.25
C SER A 154 17.14 6.04 8.50
N GLY A 155 17.26 6.67 9.69
CA GLY A 155 18.42 7.48 10.05
C GLY A 155 18.39 8.93 9.57
N GLY A 156 17.46 9.32 8.72
CA GLY A 156 17.23 10.72 8.35
C GLY A 156 16.61 11.51 9.52
N LEU A 157 16.85 12.83 9.52
CA LEU A 157 16.20 13.73 10.47
C LEU A 157 14.82 14.13 9.94
N LEU A 158 13.80 14.02 10.80
CA LEU A 158 12.44 14.47 10.52
C LEU A 158 11.87 15.28 11.68
N ILE A 159 10.79 16.00 11.41
CA ILE A 159 9.99 16.69 12.42
C ILE A 159 8.68 15.92 12.55
N PRO A 160 8.36 15.43 13.76
CA PRO A 160 7.12 14.69 13.98
C PRO A 160 5.89 15.58 13.93
N PRO A 161 4.70 14.99 13.70
CA PRO A 161 3.43 15.68 13.78
C PRO A 161 3.20 16.37 15.13
N LYS A 162 2.44 17.46 15.12
CA LYS A 162 1.98 18.18 16.31
C LYS A 162 0.59 18.78 16.07
N THR A 163 0.00 19.35 17.12
CA THR A 163 -1.31 20.04 17.02
C THR A 163 -1.26 21.14 15.93
N GLY A 164 -2.19 21.06 14.99
CA GLY A 164 -2.29 21.98 13.84
C GLY A 164 -1.33 21.66 12.66
N GLN A 165 -0.52 20.62 12.79
CA GLN A 165 0.35 20.13 11.73
C GLN A 165 0.39 18.60 11.80
N PRO A 166 -0.48 17.89 11.07
CA PRO A 166 -0.64 16.44 11.19
C PRO A 166 0.47 15.63 10.48
N ASP A 167 1.27 16.26 9.61
CA ASP A 167 2.24 15.56 8.77
C ASP A 167 3.62 15.51 9.41
N PHE A 168 4.36 14.46 9.08
CA PHE A 168 5.80 14.43 9.26
C PHE A 168 6.46 15.34 8.24
N LEU A 169 7.46 16.14 8.66
CA LEU A 169 8.18 17.02 7.77
C LEU A 169 9.64 16.60 7.64
N TYR A 170 10.22 16.82 6.47
CA TYR A 170 11.67 16.82 6.31
C TYR A 170 12.31 17.87 7.20
N PHE A 171 13.35 17.50 7.95
CA PHE A 171 14.04 18.42 8.84
C PHE A 171 14.68 19.60 8.08
N SER A 172 15.23 19.33 6.89
CA SER A 172 15.96 20.32 6.08
C SER A 172 15.06 21.33 5.39
N THR A 173 13.97 20.88 4.75
CA THR A 173 13.10 21.73 3.92
C THR A 173 11.87 22.23 4.64
N ARG A 174 11.46 21.56 5.74
CA ARG A 174 10.20 21.77 6.46
C ARG A 174 8.95 21.44 5.64
N GLU A 175 9.11 20.77 4.51
CA GLU A 175 8.01 20.30 3.68
C GLU A 175 7.46 18.97 4.18
N PRO A 176 6.16 18.67 3.97
CA PRO A 176 5.58 17.38 4.30
C PRO A 176 6.31 16.23 3.60
N ILE A 177 6.54 15.14 4.33
CA ILE A 177 7.04 13.90 3.75
C ILE A 177 5.84 13.17 3.12
N PRO A 178 5.78 13.01 1.79
CA PRO A 178 4.61 12.43 1.16
C PRO A 178 4.49 10.93 1.44
N PRO A 179 3.27 10.35 1.38
CA PRO A 179 3.09 8.92 1.29
C PRO A 179 3.87 8.32 0.12
N HIS A 180 4.28 7.07 0.23
CA HIS A 180 4.70 6.32 -0.94
C HIS A 180 3.54 6.10 -1.91
N THR A 181 3.85 5.92 -3.18
CA THR A 181 3.00 5.20 -4.14
C THR A 181 3.34 3.71 -4.04
N CYS A 182 2.52 2.81 -4.62
CA CYS A 182 2.87 1.39 -4.62
C CYS A 182 4.24 1.14 -5.27
N ASN A 183 4.54 1.83 -6.37
CA ASN A 183 5.84 1.70 -7.07
C ASN A 183 7.02 2.23 -6.24
N THR A 184 6.90 3.39 -5.59
CA THR A 184 8.00 3.94 -4.78
C THR A 184 8.18 3.16 -3.48
N PHE A 185 7.11 2.60 -2.91
CA PHE A 185 7.16 1.70 -1.76
C PHE A 185 7.90 0.39 -2.11
N ALA A 186 7.50 -0.24 -3.22
CA ALA A 186 8.14 -1.45 -3.70
C ALA A 186 9.64 -1.23 -3.96
N ALA A 187 10.00 -0.12 -4.61
CA ALA A 187 11.40 0.24 -4.84
C ALA A 187 12.18 0.38 -3.52
N ALA A 188 11.59 1.02 -2.51
CA ALA A 188 12.24 1.23 -1.21
C ALA A 188 12.46 -0.09 -0.45
N VAL A 189 11.44 -0.95 -0.36
CA VAL A 189 11.54 -2.22 0.39
C VAL A 189 12.43 -3.23 -0.32
N VAL A 190 12.41 -3.32 -1.65
CA VAL A 190 13.30 -4.20 -2.40
C VAL A 190 14.75 -3.72 -2.31
N ASP A 191 14.99 -2.40 -2.35
CA ASP A 191 16.33 -1.83 -2.12
C ASP A 191 16.85 -2.16 -0.72
N GLU A 192 16.00 -2.08 0.32
CA GLU A 192 16.34 -2.47 1.69
C GLU A 192 16.78 -3.95 1.76
N TRP A 193 16.04 -4.85 1.13
CA TRP A 193 16.41 -6.27 1.06
C TRP A 193 17.71 -6.53 0.30
N LEU A 194 17.99 -5.76 -0.78
CA LEU A 194 19.24 -5.89 -1.54
C LEU A 194 20.48 -5.49 -0.72
N HIS A 195 20.32 -4.62 0.26
CA HIS A 195 21.40 -4.22 1.17
C HIS A 195 21.62 -5.23 2.32
N SER A 196 20.74 -6.22 2.48
CA SER A 196 20.88 -7.31 3.45
C SER A 196 21.33 -8.59 2.73
N PRO A 197 22.54 -9.15 3.01
CA PRO A 197 23.08 -10.27 2.23
C PRO A 197 22.14 -11.46 2.10
N GLY A 198 21.52 -11.92 3.20
CA GLY A 198 20.60 -13.07 3.17
C GLY A 198 19.34 -12.81 2.34
N HIS A 199 18.76 -11.61 2.43
CA HIS A 199 17.57 -11.24 1.64
C HIS A 199 17.93 -11.08 0.17
N ARG A 200 19.08 -10.45 -0.13
CA ARG A 200 19.59 -10.34 -1.50
C ARG A 200 19.82 -11.69 -2.14
N ASP A 201 20.40 -12.64 -1.40
CA ASP A 201 20.64 -13.98 -1.91
C ASP A 201 19.34 -14.68 -2.30
N ASN A 202 18.24 -14.47 -1.57
CA ASN A 202 16.93 -14.99 -1.94
C ASN A 202 16.39 -14.33 -3.23
N ILE A 203 16.48 -13.01 -3.37
CA ILE A 203 16.02 -12.27 -4.56
C ILE A 203 16.79 -12.72 -5.81
N LEU A 204 18.08 -12.98 -5.69
CA LEU A 204 18.97 -13.30 -6.82
C LEU A 204 19.20 -14.81 -7.03
N ASP A 205 18.56 -15.68 -6.25
CA ASP A 205 18.72 -17.12 -6.44
C ASP A 205 18.04 -17.58 -7.74
N VAL A 206 18.81 -18.09 -8.67
CA VAL A 206 18.34 -18.59 -9.98
C VAL A 206 17.46 -19.84 -9.86
N ARG A 207 17.53 -20.54 -8.73
CA ARG A 207 16.76 -21.77 -8.47
C ARG A 207 15.29 -21.52 -8.11
N PHE A 208 14.94 -20.30 -7.69
CA PHE A 208 13.54 -19.94 -7.50
C PHE A 208 12.86 -19.65 -8.83
N ARG A 209 11.61 -20.07 -8.92
CA ARG A 209 10.74 -19.90 -10.09
C ARG A 209 9.47 -19.12 -9.78
N TYR A 210 9.06 -19.11 -8.51
CA TYR A 210 7.79 -18.57 -8.08
C TYR A 210 8.00 -17.58 -6.93
N LEU A 211 7.14 -16.56 -6.90
CA LEU A 211 7.13 -15.52 -5.88
C LEU A 211 5.69 -15.16 -5.53
N GLY A 212 5.41 -14.98 -4.25
CA GLY A 212 4.26 -14.28 -3.72
C GLY A 212 4.71 -13.19 -2.74
N CYS A 213 4.03 -12.05 -2.76
CA CYS A 213 4.33 -10.92 -1.89
C CYS A 213 3.11 -10.60 -1.03
N GLY A 214 3.33 -10.12 0.20
CA GLY A 214 2.27 -9.70 1.10
C GLY A 214 2.72 -8.50 1.91
N ALA A 215 1.82 -7.54 2.12
CA ALA A 215 2.05 -6.39 2.98
C ALA A 215 0.86 -6.18 3.90
N TYR A 216 1.10 -5.64 5.09
CA TYR A 216 0.02 -5.24 5.99
C TYR A 216 0.38 -3.96 6.73
N HIS A 217 -0.54 -2.98 6.68
CA HIS A 217 -0.38 -1.66 7.27
C HIS A 217 -0.60 -1.67 8.77
N TYR A 218 0.18 -0.85 9.49
CA TYR A 218 -0.04 -0.55 10.89
C TYR A 218 0.50 0.83 11.24
N ARG A 219 0.11 1.35 12.40
CA ARG A 219 0.65 2.60 12.94
C ARG A 219 1.63 2.32 14.07
N ARG A 220 2.87 2.80 13.93
CA ARG A 220 3.91 2.67 14.95
C ARG A 220 3.70 3.68 16.06
N ILE A 221 3.09 3.25 17.16
CA ILE A 221 2.68 4.12 18.28
C ILE A 221 3.86 4.90 18.86
N TYR A 222 4.97 4.24 19.11
CA TYR A 222 6.16 4.85 19.70
C TYR A 222 6.95 5.76 18.74
N PHE A 223 6.50 5.86 17.48
CA PHE A 223 7.06 6.78 16.50
C PHE A 223 5.95 7.70 15.95
N HIS A 224 5.27 8.38 16.87
CA HIS A 224 4.22 9.36 16.57
C HIS A 224 3.13 8.85 15.63
N TYR A 225 2.73 7.58 15.76
CA TYR A 225 1.74 6.92 14.89
C TYR A 225 2.11 6.93 13.40
N MET A 226 3.42 6.88 13.10
CA MET A 226 3.93 6.73 11.75
C MET A 226 3.26 5.54 11.05
N ASP A 227 2.75 5.78 9.85
CA ASP A 227 2.21 4.74 8.99
C ASP A 227 3.36 3.84 8.48
N CYS A 228 3.29 2.55 8.80
CA CYS A 228 4.31 1.55 8.52
C CYS A 228 3.67 0.28 7.94
N PHE A 229 4.51 -0.58 7.37
CA PHE A 229 4.09 -1.89 6.83
C PHE A 229 5.01 -2.99 7.31
N LYS A 230 4.42 -4.14 7.65
CA LYS A 230 5.10 -5.43 7.63
C LYS A 230 4.98 -6.00 6.22
N VAL A 231 6.09 -6.44 5.66
CA VAL A 231 6.15 -6.91 4.27
C VAL A 231 6.84 -8.26 4.23
N VAL A 232 6.34 -9.15 3.38
CA VAL A 232 6.83 -10.53 3.23
C VAL A 232 6.96 -10.85 1.75
N GLN A 233 8.03 -11.56 1.39
CA GLN A 233 8.20 -12.28 0.14
C GLN A 233 8.35 -13.77 0.45
N GLU A 234 7.55 -14.61 -0.19
CA GLU A 234 7.71 -16.06 -0.17
C GLU A 234 8.17 -16.56 -1.53
N PHE A 235 9.28 -17.28 -1.54
CA PHE A 235 9.91 -17.83 -2.74
C PHE A 235 9.78 -19.35 -2.78
N ALA A 236 9.56 -19.93 -3.96
CA ALA A 236 9.61 -21.36 -4.17
C ALA A 236 10.23 -21.73 -5.51
N SER A 237 10.94 -22.89 -5.54
CA SER A 237 11.40 -23.50 -6.79
C SER A 237 10.32 -24.31 -7.48
N GLU A 238 9.32 -24.78 -6.73
CA GLU A 238 8.24 -25.64 -7.19
C GLU A 238 6.93 -25.21 -6.53
N VAL A 239 5.87 -25.15 -7.34
CA VAL A 239 4.49 -24.93 -6.88
C VAL A 239 3.61 -25.91 -7.66
N PRO A 240 2.73 -26.69 -7.01
CA PRO A 240 1.78 -27.55 -7.69
C PRO A 240 0.93 -26.76 -8.70
N GLU A 241 0.73 -27.29 -9.91
CA GLU A 241 0.01 -26.60 -11.00
C GLU A 241 -1.40 -26.16 -10.59
N ALA A 242 -2.08 -26.94 -9.77
CA ALA A 242 -3.41 -26.60 -9.26
C ALA A 242 -3.43 -25.30 -8.44
N LEU A 243 -2.30 -24.91 -7.83
CA LEU A 243 -2.14 -23.72 -6.99
C LEU A 243 -1.66 -22.47 -7.78
N LEU A 244 -1.42 -22.63 -9.08
CA LEU A 244 -1.05 -21.51 -9.97
C LEU A 244 -2.27 -20.86 -10.62
N ARG A 245 -3.47 -21.40 -10.39
CA ARG A 245 -4.70 -20.82 -10.94
C ARG A 245 -5.06 -19.54 -10.20
N PRO A 246 -5.50 -18.49 -10.92
CA PRO A 246 -5.99 -17.26 -10.31
C PRO A 246 -7.06 -17.54 -9.26
N ARG A 247 -7.03 -16.81 -8.16
CA ARG A 247 -8.10 -16.83 -7.15
C ARG A 247 -9.36 -16.22 -7.77
N VAL A 248 -10.50 -16.87 -7.50
CA VAL A 248 -11.80 -16.29 -7.86
C VAL A 248 -12.08 -15.14 -6.88
N PRO A 249 -12.40 -13.93 -7.34
CA PRO A 249 -12.79 -12.83 -6.47
C PRO A 249 -13.97 -13.24 -5.57
N ARG A 250 -13.88 -12.97 -4.29
CA ARG A 250 -14.95 -13.19 -3.31
C ARG A 250 -15.90 -12.02 -3.26
#